data_d8b69ebdcda338e7b4f45c170c379cd4
#
_entry.id   d8b69ebdcda338e7b4f45c170c379cd4
#
_cell.length_a   1.000
_cell.length_b   1.000
_cell.length_c   1.000
_cell.angle_alpha   90.00
_cell.angle_beta   90.00
_cell.angle_gamma   90.00
#
_symmetry.space_group_name_H-M   'P 1'
#
loop_
_entity.id
_entity.type
_entity.pdbx_description
1 polymer ?
#
loop_
_entity_poly.entity_id
_entity_poly.type
_entity_poly.pdbx_seq_one_letter_code
_entity_poly.pdbx_strand_id
1 'polypeptide(L)'
;MKDRIAEIPTKAGRMPTFVTHPDQDGPFPPVIVFMDVWGVRDELYDIARRIGTIGYYAMVPDFYYRQGTIRQTYIDAEGKRISLAKLPKEEHDKVVAKSAATPDWMIVDDVDAIIQFIATNGEPAKAGGIGSVGYCMGGRHAQVAAVNYPDHFKASASLHGTYLISDKPDSSHRKLAGMRGEYYCGFAETDHYAPPEMIAELGSILSKCSGVRYTPVIHQGTLHGYALPDRDIYVKAAAERDWELIFAMYHRQIPPYAR
;
A
#
# COMPACT_ATOMS: atom_id res chain seq x y z
N MET A 1 4.37 -3.34 -21.70
CA MET A 1 3.80 -3.84 -20.45
C MET A 1 2.74 -4.89 -20.76
N LYS A 2 2.60 -5.91 -19.94
CA LYS A 2 1.49 -6.88 -19.97
C LYS A 2 0.58 -6.59 -18.80
N ASP A 3 -0.68 -6.27 -19.08
CA ASP A 3 -1.71 -5.94 -18.10
C ASP A 3 -2.81 -6.98 -18.13
N ARG A 4 -3.30 -7.39 -16.97
CA ARG A 4 -4.48 -8.27 -16.86
C ARG A 4 -5.15 -8.16 -15.50
N ILE A 5 -6.37 -8.63 -15.39
CA ILE A 5 -7.01 -8.92 -14.11
C ILE A 5 -6.80 -10.41 -13.82
N ALA A 6 -6.16 -10.69 -12.70
CA ALA A 6 -6.07 -12.04 -12.14
C ALA A 6 -7.18 -12.23 -11.10
N GLU A 7 -7.71 -13.44 -11.02
CA GLU A 7 -8.68 -13.84 -10.01
C GLU A 7 -7.98 -14.70 -8.95
N ILE A 8 -7.56 -14.09 -7.83
CA ILE A 8 -6.84 -14.79 -6.77
C ILE A 8 -7.83 -15.57 -5.90
N PRO A 9 -7.72 -16.92 -5.81
CA PRO A 9 -8.54 -17.71 -4.92
C PRO A 9 -8.21 -17.36 -3.45
N THR A 10 -9.24 -17.05 -2.67
CA THR A 10 -9.13 -16.76 -1.23
C THR A 10 -10.13 -17.62 -0.45
N LYS A 11 -10.04 -17.62 0.88
CA LYS A 11 -11.03 -18.30 1.74
C LYS A 11 -12.46 -17.74 1.57
N ALA A 12 -12.59 -16.49 1.10
CA ALA A 12 -13.87 -15.79 0.98
C ALA A 12 -14.38 -15.64 -0.46
N GLY A 13 -13.69 -16.25 -1.43
CA GLY A 13 -14.07 -16.19 -2.84
C GLY A 13 -12.89 -15.87 -3.76
N ARG A 14 -13.16 -15.17 -4.85
CA ARG A 14 -12.14 -14.74 -5.81
C ARG A 14 -11.89 -13.24 -5.66
N MET A 15 -10.64 -12.86 -5.46
CA MET A 15 -10.22 -11.46 -5.31
C MET A 15 -9.66 -10.95 -6.65
N PRO A 16 -10.40 -10.08 -7.36
CA PRO A 16 -9.90 -9.44 -8.57
C PRO A 16 -8.63 -8.65 -8.25
N THR A 17 -7.59 -8.88 -9.03
CA THR A 17 -6.29 -8.23 -8.82
C THR A 17 -5.76 -7.74 -10.16
N PHE A 18 -5.57 -6.45 -10.31
CA PHE A 18 -4.84 -5.93 -11.46
C PHE A 18 -3.37 -6.31 -11.34
N VAL A 19 -2.83 -6.87 -12.42
CA VAL A 19 -1.44 -7.31 -12.51
C VAL A 19 -0.79 -6.68 -13.73
N THR A 20 0.42 -6.17 -13.55
CA THR A 20 1.23 -5.63 -14.64
C THR A 20 2.71 -5.95 -14.46
N HIS A 21 3.41 -6.21 -15.56
CA HIS A 21 4.85 -6.49 -15.58
C HIS A 21 5.44 -6.17 -16.97
N PRO A 22 6.76 -6.10 -17.13
CA PRO A 22 7.38 -5.91 -18.44
C PRO A 22 6.98 -7.00 -19.44
N ASP A 23 6.84 -6.63 -20.73
CA ASP A 23 6.59 -7.58 -21.82
C ASP A 23 7.90 -8.24 -22.27
N GLN A 24 8.44 -9.07 -21.40
CA GLN A 24 9.65 -9.86 -21.59
C GLN A 24 9.63 -11.08 -20.64
N ASP A 25 10.64 -11.94 -20.78
CA ASP A 25 10.78 -13.08 -19.87
C ASP A 25 11.19 -12.61 -18.47
N GLY A 26 10.49 -13.14 -17.45
CA GLY A 26 10.81 -12.91 -16.04
C GLY A 26 11.84 -13.92 -15.51
N PRO A 27 11.81 -14.23 -14.23
CA PRO A 27 10.80 -13.81 -13.25
C PRO A 27 11.08 -12.43 -12.64
N PHE A 28 10.03 -11.67 -12.34
CA PHE A 28 10.12 -10.32 -11.78
C PHE A 28 9.83 -10.33 -10.27
N PRO A 29 10.57 -9.55 -9.44
CA PRO A 29 10.23 -9.42 -8.03
C PRO A 29 8.83 -8.85 -7.85
N PRO A 30 7.98 -9.42 -6.97
CA PRO A 30 6.61 -8.96 -6.78
C PRO A 30 6.55 -7.71 -5.90
N VAL A 31 5.63 -6.80 -6.25
CA VAL A 31 5.28 -5.62 -5.46
C VAL A 31 3.77 -5.50 -5.34
N ILE A 32 3.26 -5.36 -4.11
CA ILE A 32 1.83 -5.18 -3.83
C ILE A 32 1.54 -3.71 -3.58
N VAL A 33 0.56 -3.16 -4.31
CA VAL A 33 0.01 -1.82 -4.10
C VAL A 33 -1.26 -1.94 -3.29
N PHE A 34 -1.24 -1.47 -2.05
CA PHE A 34 -2.41 -1.44 -1.17
C PHE A 34 -3.22 -0.17 -1.38
N MET A 35 -4.47 -0.37 -1.77
CA MET A 35 -5.42 0.70 -2.10
C MET A 35 -5.76 1.57 -0.89
N ASP A 36 -6.09 2.84 -1.16
CA ASP A 36 -6.70 3.73 -0.18
C ASP A 36 -8.19 3.42 0.03
N VAL A 37 -8.86 4.21 0.86
CA VAL A 37 -10.29 4.06 1.19
C VAL A 37 -11.23 4.17 -0.03
N TRP A 38 -10.75 4.74 -1.13
CA TRP A 38 -11.54 4.91 -2.36
C TRP A 38 -11.66 3.64 -3.21
N GLY A 39 -10.91 2.59 -2.88
CA GLY A 39 -10.88 1.35 -3.64
C GLY A 39 -10.00 1.40 -4.88
N VAL A 40 -10.02 0.27 -5.62
CA VAL A 40 -9.23 0.14 -6.86
C VAL A 40 -9.75 1.04 -7.97
N ARG A 41 -8.81 1.62 -8.75
CA ARG A 41 -9.11 2.55 -9.84
C ARG A 41 -7.89 2.75 -10.73
N ASP A 42 -8.08 3.44 -11.86
CA ASP A 42 -7.05 3.64 -12.88
C ASP A 42 -5.77 4.27 -12.33
N GLU A 43 -5.88 5.24 -11.38
CA GLU A 43 -4.72 5.84 -10.73
C GLU A 43 -3.80 4.78 -10.06
N LEU A 44 -4.39 3.81 -9.36
CA LEU A 44 -3.60 2.74 -8.73
C LEU A 44 -3.03 1.76 -9.77
N TYR A 45 -3.73 1.58 -10.89
CA TYR A 45 -3.21 0.79 -12.01
C TYR A 45 -2.03 1.49 -12.70
N ASP A 46 -2.06 2.82 -12.83
CA ASP A 46 -0.95 3.60 -13.38
C ASP A 46 0.25 3.60 -12.43
N ILE A 47 0.02 3.64 -11.12
CA ILE A 47 1.06 3.41 -10.12
C ILE A 47 1.69 2.02 -10.27
N ALA A 48 0.90 0.98 -10.44
CA ALA A 48 1.43 -0.36 -10.68
C ALA A 48 2.22 -0.44 -11.99
N ARG A 49 1.76 0.20 -13.07
CA ARG A 49 2.51 0.30 -14.33
C ARG A 49 3.85 1.01 -14.14
N ARG A 50 3.88 2.11 -13.38
CA ARG A 50 5.11 2.82 -13.01
C ARG A 50 6.12 1.87 -12.35
N ILE A 51 5.67 1.05 -11.40
CA ILE A 51 6.49 0.04 -10.73
C ILE A 51 6.93 -1.04 -11.73
N GLY A 52 6.01 -1.51 -12.56
CA GLY A 52 6.29 -2.51 -13.58
C GLY A 52 7.34 -2.08 -14.60
N THR A 53 7.35 -0.80 -15.03
CA THR A 53 8.30 -0.28 -16.03
C THR A 53 9.76 -0.39 -15.60
N ILE A 54 10.04 -0.48 -14.31
CA ILE A 54 11.40 -0.63 -13.80
C ILE A 54 11.76 -2.08 -13.44
N GLY A 55 10.95 -3.06 -13.85
CA GLY A 55 11.31 -4.47 -13.76
C GLY A 55 10.67 -5.26 -12.62
N TYR A 56 9.47 -4.89 -12.18
CA TYR A 56 8.71 -5.58 -11.13
C TYR A 56 7.42 -6.22 -11.66
N TYR A 57 6.95 -7.23 -10.95
CA TYR A 57 5.61 -7.80 -11.07
C TYR A 57 4.69 -7.07 -10.09
N ALA A 58 3.97 -6.05 -10.56
CA ALA A 58 3.15 -5.19 -9.71
C ALA A 58 1.70 -5.67 -9.66
N MET A 59 1.13 -5.70 -8.47
CA MET A 59 -0.22 -6.20 -8.18
C MET A 59 -1.03 -5.15 -7.43
N VAL A 60 -2.30 -4.93 -7.84
CA VAL A 60 -3.28 -4.08 -7.15
C VAL A 60 -4.49 -4.93 -6.80
N PRO A 61 -4.52 -5.59 -5.64
CA PRO A 61 -5.65 -6.38 -5.20
C PRO A 61 -6.84 -5.49 -4.82
N ASP A 62 -8.06 -5.92 -5.18
CA ASP A 62 -9.30 -5.31 -4.70
C ASP A 62 -9.67 -5.88 -3.32
N PHE A 63 -9.18 -5.29 -2.25
CA PHE A 63 -9.49 -5.74 -0.89
C PHE A 63 -10.95 -5.51 -0.47
N TYR A 64 -11.73 -4.83 -1.30
CA TYR A 64 -13.17 -4.68 -1.08
C TYR A 64 -14.02 -5.78 -1.74
N TYR A 65 -13.43 -6.76 -2.43
CA TYR A 65 -14.15 -7.77 -3.23
C TYR A 65 -15.27 -8.49 -2.49
N ARG A 66 -15.18 -8.66 -1.16
CA ARG A 66 -16.26 -9.23 -0.33
C ARG A 66 -17.52 -8.38 -0.28
N GLN A 67 -17.38 -7.09 -0.57
CA GLN A 67 -18.47 -6.11 -0.58
C GLN A 67 -18.99 -5.84 -1.99
N GLY A 68 -18.54 -6.62 -2.99
CA GLY A 68 -18.78 -6.39 -4.41
C GLY A 68 -17.89 -5.29 -4.99
N THR A 69 -18.14 -4.91 -6.25
CA THR A 69 -17.36 -3.85 -6.91
C THR A 69 -17.71 -2.50 -6.33
N ILE A 70 -16.74 -1.87 -5.66
CA ILE A 70 -16.90 -0.54 -5.07
C ILE A 70 -16.16 0.47 -5.94
N ARG A 71 -16.90 1.41 -6.51
CA ARG A 71 -16.39 2.55 -7.28
C ARG A 71 -16.86 3.84 -6.61
N GLN A 72 -15.94 4.55 -5.98
CA GLN A 72 -16.23 5.85 -5.38
C GLN A 72 -15.97 6.94 -6.42
N THR A 73 -16.99 7.76 -6.72
CA THR A 73 -16.95 8.74 -7.82
C THR A 73 -17.04 10.19 -7.33
N TYR A 74 -16.63 10.46 -6.10
CA TYR A 74 -16.62 11.84 -5.56
C TYR A 74 -15.46 12.62 -6.17
N ILE A 75 -15.75 13.36 -7.23
CA ILE A 75 -14.80 14.19 -7.98
C ILE A 75 -15.27 15.64 -8.02
N ASP A 76 -14.33 16.57 -8.10
CA ASP A 76 -14.59 18.00 -8.31
C ASP A 76 -14.78 18.37 -9.80
N ALA A 77 -14.94 19.65 -10.08
CA ALA A 77 -15.13 20.16 -11.44
C ALA A 77 -13.88 19.96 -12.34
N GLU A 78 -12.70 19.85 -11.73
CA GLU A 78 -11.42 19.59 -12.38
C GLU A 78 -11.13 18.10 -12.57
N GLY A 79 -12.07 17.21 -12.18
CA GLY A 79 -11.94 15.77 -12.28
C GLY A 79 -11.07 15.16 -11.19
N LYS A 80 -10.74 15.92 -10.13
CA LYS A 80 -9.96 15.44 -9.00
C LYS A 80 -10.85 14.83 -7.92
N ARG A 81 -10.37 13.75 -7.32
CA ARG A 81 -11.06 13.08 -6.21
C ARG A 81 -11.03 13.97 -4.96
N ILE A 82 -12.21 14.31 -4.48
CA ILE A 82 -12.41 15.20 -3.34
C ILE A 82 -11.89 14.54 -2.06
N SER A 83 -11.23 15.34 -1.22
CA SER A 83 -10.77 14.88 0.09
C SER A 83 -11.94 14.46 0.98
N LEU A 84 -11.79 13.35 1.71
CA LEU A 84 -12.84 12.76 2.54
C LEU A 84 -13.45 13.79 3.53
N ALA A 85 -12.61 14.65 4.11
CA ALA A 85 -13.05 15.70 5.02
C ALA A 85 -13.94 16.79 4.39
N LYS A 86 -13.96 16.88 3.05
CA LYS A 86 -14.81 17.82 2.29
C LYS A 86 -16.15 17.25 1.90
N LEU A 87 -16.37 15.94 2.10
CA LEU A 87 -17.63 15.29 1.76
C LEU A 87 -18.74 15.66 2.76
N PRO A 88 -20.00 15.73 2.31
CA PRO A 88 -21.15 15.72 3.22
C PRO A 88 -21.07 14.52 4.18
N LYS A 89 -21.50 14.71 5.43
CA LYS A 89 -21.38 13.68 6.48
C LYS A 89 -21.92 12.32 6.06
N GLU A 90 -23.07 12.26 5.39
CA GLU A 90 -23.67 11.01 4.93
C GLU A 90 -22.76 10.26 3.94
N GLU A 91 -22.15 10.98 3.00
CA GLU A 91 -21.25 10.39 1.99
C GLU A 91 -19.92 9.98 2.61
N HIS A 92 -19.38 10.81 3.51
CA HIS A 92 -18.22 10.47 4.32
C HIS A 92 -18.44 9.16 5.07
N ASP A 93 -19.57 9.03 5.79
CA ASP A 93 -19.87 7.86 6.60
C ASP A 93 -20.04 6.59 5.74
N LYS A 94 -20.58 6.70 4.51
CA LYS A 94 -20.66 5.59 3.55
C LYS A 94 -19.26 5.09 3.16
N VAL A 95 -18.33 6.01 2.89
CA VAL A 95 -16.95 5.65 2.52
C VAL A 95 -16.23 4.99 3.71
N VAL A 96 -16.35 5.57 4.90
CA VAL A 96 -15.73 5.05 6.12
C VAL A 96 -16.29 3.67 6.48
N ALA A 97 -17.58 3.44 6.31
CA ALA A 97 -18.20 2.14 6.57
C ALA A 97 -17.62 1.02 5.70
N LYS A 98 -17.24 1.31 4.44
CA LYS A 98 -16.57 0.33 3.57
C LYS A 98 -15.20 -0.08 4.13
N SER A 99 -14.41 0.89 4.57
CA SER A 99 -13.14 0.64 5.23
C SER A 99 -13.30 -0.15 6.53
N ALA A 100 -14.27 0.22 7.35
CA ALA A 100 -14.55 -0.48 8.61
C ALA A 100 -14.99 -1.94 8.43
N ALA A 101 -15.67 -2.24 7.32
CA ALA A 101 -16.06 -3.61 6.95
C ALA A 101 -14.89 -4.46 6.38
N THR A 102 -13.67 -3.90 6.31
CA THR A 102 -12.46 -4.60 5.87
C THR A 102 -11.39 -4.50 6.98
N PRO A 103 -11.55 -5.21 8.10
CA PRO A 103 -10.61 -5.19 9.22
C PRO A 103 -9.27 -5.85 8.86
N ASP A 104 -8.23 -5.55 9.62
CA ASP A 104 -6.85 -5.93 9.36
C ASP A 104 -6.64 -7.46 9.25
N TRP A 105 -7.44 -8.27 9.96
CA TRP A 105 -7.36 -9.73 9.84
C TRP A 105 -7.76 -10.26 8.45
N MET A 106 -8.69 -9.57 7.75
CA MET A 106 -9.02 -9.92 6.35
C MET A 106 -7.83 -9.64 5.43
N ILE A 107 -7.09 -8.57 5.68
CA ILE A 107 -5.88 -8.25 4.93
C ILE A 107 -4.81 -9.33 5.14
N VAL A 108 -4.66 -9.83 6.37
CA VAL A 108 -3.74 -10.95 6.64
C VAL A 108 -4.12 -12.18 5.82
N ASP A 109 -5.39 -12.60 5.85
CA ASP A 109 -5.88 -13.74 5.06
C ASP A 109 -5.69 -13.55 3.54
N ASP A 110 -5.97 -12.34 3.04
CA ASP A 110 -5.84 -12.03 1.61
C ASP A 110 -4.37 -11.98 1.16
N VAL A 111 -3.49 -11.46 2.00
CA VAL A 111 -2.04 -11.45 1.73
C VAL A 111 -1.48 -12.87 1.71
N ASP A 112 -1.94 -13.76 2.59
CA ASP A 112 -1.58 -15.18 2.52
C ASP A 112 -1.97 -15.78 1.16
N ALA A 113 -3.20 -15.52 0.70
CA ALA A 113 -3.66 -15.98 -0.61
C ALA A 113 -2.82 -15.41 -1.77
N ILE A 114 -2.39 -14.15 -1.69
CA ILE A 114 -1.50 -13.54 -2.69
C ILE A 114 -0.13 -14.24 -2.69
N ILE A 115 0.46 -14.50 -1.53
CA ILE A 115 1.74 -15.20 -1.41
C ILE A 115 1.64 -16.61 -2.03
N GLN A 116 0.58 -17.33 -1.73
CA GLN A 116 0.30 -18.66 -2.32
C GLN A 116 0.15 -18.57 -3.84
N PHE A 117 -0.61 -17.58 -4.33
CA PHE A 117 -0.83 -17.37 -5.76
C PHE A 117 0.49 -17.13 -6.51
N ILE A 118 1.35 -16.26 -5.99
CA ILE A 118 2.68 -15.99 -6.56
C ILE A 118 3.51 -17.27 -6.63
N ALA A 119 3.45 -18.12 -5.59
CA ALA A 119 4.27 -19.31 -5.49
C ALA A 119 3.81 -20.45 -6.40
N THR A 120 2.51 -20.55 -6.73
CA THR A 120 1.93 -21.81 -7.28
C THR A 120 1.31 -21.68 -8.67
N ASN A 121 1.02 -20.47 -9.16
CA ASN A 121 0.24 -20.32 -10.39
C ASN A 121 1.07 -20.12 -11.67
N GLY A 122 2.37 -20.41 -11.66
CA GLY A 122 3.23 -20.25 -12.84
C GLY A 122 3.35 -18.79 -13.30
N GLU A 123 3.11 -17.83 -12.40
CA GLU A 123 3.25 -16.40 -12.66
C GLU A 123 4.72 -16.05 -12.95
N PRO A 124 4.99 -15.06 -13.81
CA PRO A 124 6.35 -14.58 -14.03
C PRO A 124 6.87 -13.75 -12.84
N ALA A 125 6.45 -14.14 -11.64
CA ALA A 125 6.84 -13.52 -10.38
C ALA A 125 7.98 -14.31 -9.74
N LYS A 126 9.02 -13.61 -9.29
CA LYS A 126 10.19 -14.21 -8.65
C LYS A 126 9.82 -14.65 -7.23
N ALA A 127 10.13 -15.90 -6.90
CA ALA A 127 10.07 -16.36 -5.51
C ALA A 127 11.06 -15.58 -4.63
N GLY A 128 10.68 -15.27 -3.40
CA GLY A 128 11.55 -14.59 -2.44
C GLY A 128 10.94 -13.30 -1.87
N GLY A 129 11.71 -12.21 -1.85
CA GLY A 129 11.27 -10.96 -1.23
C GLY A 129 10.15 -10.27 -2.00
N ILE A 130 9.16 -9.75 -1.26
CA ILE A 130 8.03 -8.96 -1.75
C ILE A 130 8.24 -7.50 -1.33
N GLY A 131 8.00 -6.59 -2.28
CA GLY A 131 7.86 -5.16 -2.00
C GLY A 131 6.41 -4.76 -1.78
N SER A 132 6.18 -3.65 -1.11
CA SER A 132 4.84 -3.08 -1.01
C SER A 132 4.86 -1.55 -0.93
N VAL A 133 3.80 -0.94 -1.43
CA VAL A 133 3.45 0.46 -1.17
C VAL A 133 1.96 0.55 -0.89
N GLY A 134 1.59 1.32 0.11
CA GLY A 134 0.19 1.52 0.46
C GLY A 134 -0.12 2.98 0.76
N TYR A 135 -1.33 3.38 0.45
CA TYR A 135 -1.82 4.76 0.55
C TYR A 135 -2.94 4.86 1.58
N CYS A 136 -2.90 5.82 2.50
CA CYS A 136 -3.97 6.05 3.47
C CYS A 136 -4.25 4.77 4.31
N MET A 137 -5.45 4.21 4.24
CA MET A 137 -5.79 2.89 4.78
C MET A 137 -4.80 1.81 4.31
N GLY A 138 -4.42 1.83 3.03
CA GLY A 138 -3.44 0.89 2.46
C GLY A 138 -2.04 1.04 3.03
N GLY A 139 -1.66 2.22 3.53
CA GLY A 139 -0.40 2.39 4.26
C GLY A 139 -0.37 1.58 5.56
N ARG A 140 -1.51 1.51 6.30
CA ARG A 140 -1.67 0.59 7.42
C ARG A 140 -1.64 -0.87 6.97
N HIS A 141 -2.31 -1.20 5.87
CA HIS A 141 -2.31 -2.58 5.34
C HIS A 141 -0.92 -3.05 4.93
N ALA A 142 -0.06 -2.17 4.39
CA ALA A 142 1.34 -2.48 4.12
C ALA A 142 2.11 -2.81 5.40
N GLN A 143 1.88 -2.07 6.51
CA GLN A 143 2.43 -2.42 7.82
C GLN A 143 1.90 -3.76 8.33
N VAL A 144 0.58 -3.99 8.25
CA VAL A 144 -0.07 -5.25 8.63
C VAL A 144 0.55 -6.43 7.89
N ALA A 145 0.74 -6.32 6.58
CA ALA A 145 1.39 -7.36 5.79
C ALA A 145 2.83 -7.61 6.23
N ALA A 146 3.62 -6.56 6.38
CA ALA A 146 5.04 -6.66 6.76
C ALA A 146 5.27 -7.30 8.13
N VAL A 147 4.42 -7.01 9.13
CA VAL A 147 4.59 -7.58 10.48
C VAL A 147 4.04 -9.01 10.62
N ASN A 148 3.08 -9.41 9.77
CA ASN A 148 2.54 -10.78 9.80
C ASN A 148 3.30 -11.75 8.88
N TYR A 149 3.98 -11.23 7.84
CA TYR A 149 4.77 -12.02 6.88
C TYR A 149 6.20 -11.48 6.74
N PRO A 150 6.98 -11.36 7.84
CA PRO A 150 8.30 -10.71 7.82
C PRO A 150 9.33 -11.45 6.96
N ASP A 151 9.14 -12.74 6.74
CA ASP A 151 10.02 -13.52 5.87
C ASP A 151 9.77 -13.26 4.38
N HIS A 152 8.61 -12.74 4.02
CA HIS A 152 8.25 -12.38 2.66
C HIS A 152 8.45 -10.89 2.37
N PHE A 153 7.95 -9.98 3.21
CA PHE A 153 8.05 -8.53 2.98
C PHE A 153 9.43 -8.00 3.37
N LYS A 154 10.21 -7.55 2.37
CA LYS A 154 11.57 -7.03 2.53
C LYS A 154 11.67 -5.52 2.34
N ALA A 155 10.71 -4.92 1.64
CA ALA A 155 10.68 -3.49 1.33
C ALA A 155 9.25 -2.98 1.37
N SER A 156 8.84 -2.34 2.45
CA SER A 156 7.47 -1.87 2.63
C SER A 156 7.42 -0.36 2.76
N ALA A 157 6.45 0.27 2.07
CA ALA A 157 6.22 1.70 2.12
C ALA A 157 4.78 2.03 2.55
N SER A 158 4.65 2.99 3.45
CA SER A 158 3.39 3.55 3.92
C SER A 158 3.35 5.03 3.59
N LEU A 159 2.48 5.46 2.69
CA LEU A 159 2.29 6.85 2.32
C LEU A 159 1.02 7.40 2.97
N HIS A 160 1.18 8.47 3.75
CA HIS A 160 0.11 9.05 4.59
C HIS A 160 -0.76 7.95 5.26
N GLY A 161 -0.11 6.94 5.85
CA GLY A 161 -0.78 5.79 6.44
C GLY A 161 -1.62 6.15 7.64
N THR A 162 -2.86 5.61 7.71
CA THR A 162 -3.78 5.87 8.81
C THR A 162 -3.62 4.84 9.93
N TYR A 163 -3.68 5.30 11.19
CA TYR A 163 -3.73 4.42 12.37
C TYR A 163 -2.60 3.36 12.39
N LEU A 164 -1.36 3.77 12.05
CA LEU A 164 -0.18 2.90 12.16
C LEU A 164 0.07 2.46 13.60
N ILE A 165 -0.35 3.27 14.56
CA ILE A 165 -0.50 2.94 15.98
C ILE A 165 -1.97 3.15 16.36
N SER A 166 -2.54 2.25 17.14
CA SER A 166 -3.89 2.41 17.70
C SER A 166 -4.05 1.59 18.98
N ASP A 167 -5.07 1.93 19.78
CA ASP A 167 -5.36 1.24 21.05
C ASP A 167 -5.99 -0.15 20.88
N LYS A 168 -6.30 -0.54 19.62
CA LYS A 168 -6.89 -1.86 19.36
C LYS A 168 -5.94 -2.98 19.81
N PRO A 169 -6.45 -4.05 20.43
CA PRO A 169 -5.63 -5.17 20.90
C PRO A 169 -4.82 -5.85 19.78
N ASP A 170 -5.38 -5.86 18.56
CA ASP A 170 -4.81 -6.47 17.35
C ASP A 170 -4.00 -5.48 16.49
N SER A 171 -3.78 -4.25 16.96
CA SER A 171 -3.03 -3.23 16.22
C SER A 171 -1.63 -3.71 15.83
N SER A 172 -1.32 -3.57 14.54
CA SER A 172 -0.10 -4.10 13.93
C SER A 172 1.21 -3.55 14.53
N HIS A 173 1.17 -2.34 15.14
CA HIS A 173 2.34 -1.78 15.80
C HIS A 173 2.89 -2.66 16.94
N ARG A 174 2.04 -3.49 17.58
CA ARG A 174 2.46 -4.41 18.65
C ARG A 174 3.35 -5.55 18.15
N LYS A 175 3.43 -5.75 16.84
CA LYS A 175 4.24 -6.78 16.17
C LYS A 175 5.47 -6.21 15.46
N LEU A 176 5.75 -4.91 15.54
CA LEU A 176 6.86 -4.24 14.82
C LEU A 176 8.22 -4.85 15.13
N ALA A 177 8.43 -5.40 16.33
CA ALA A 177 9.68 -6.09 16.68
C ALA A 177 9.98 -7.30 15.77
N GLY A 178 8.95 -7.89 15.15
CA GLY A 178 9.09 -8.97 14.18
C GLY A 178 9.39 -8.53 12.75
N MET A 179 9.19 -7.26 12.42
CA MET A 179 9.39 -6.74 11.06
C MET A 179 10.84 -6.91 10.58
N ARG A 180 11.03 -7.12 9.28
CA ARG A 180 12.33 -7.34 8.65
C ARG A 180 12.50 -6.46 7.41
N GLY A 181 13.76 -6.24 6.99
CA GLY A 181 14.09 -5.49 5.79
C GLY A 181 14.06 -3.98 5.97
N GLU A 182 13.40 -3.25 5.06
CA GLU A 182 13.28 -1.79 5.15
C GLU A 182 11.80 -1.36 5.19
N TYR A 183 11.52 -0.36 6.03
CA TYR A 183 10.20 0.25 6.14
C TYR A 183 10.29 1.76 5.95
N TYR A 184 9.66 2.26 4.90
CA TYR A 184 9.56 3.67 4.57
C TYR A 184 8.20 4.22 4.97
N CYS A 185 8.16 5.39 5.62
CA CYS A 185 6.91 6.12 5.87
C CYS A 185 7.03 7.55 5.37
N GLY A 186 6.19 7.91 4.38
CA GLY A 186 5.93 9.29 3.99
C GLY A 186 4.72 9.83 4.74
N PHE A 187 4.92 10.89 5.51
CA PHE A 187 3.88 11.56 6.29
C PHE A 187 3.57 12.94 5.72
N ALA A 188 2.31 13.35 5.79
CA ALA A 188 1.95 14.73 5.55
C ALA A 188 2.25 15.57 6.80
N GLU A 189 2.57 16.87 6.60
CA GLU A 189 2.76 17.80 7.71
C GLU A 189 1.49 17.96 8.55
N THR A 190 0.35 18.08 7.87
CA THR A 190 -0.96 18.18 8.54
C THR A 190 -1.79 16.94 8.24
N ASP A 191 -1.84 16.04 9.21
CA ASP A 191 -2.58 14.78 9.10
C ASP A 191 -3.13 14.34 10.47
N HIS A 192 -4.45 14.40 10.63
CA HIS A 192 -5.09 14.00 11.88
C HIS A 192 -5.05 12.46 12.14
N TYR A 193 -4.75 11.66 11.11
CA TYR A 193 -4.55 10.22 11.26
C TYR A 193 -3.13 9.85 11.68
N ALA A 194 -2.18 10.78 11.51
CA ALA A 194 -0.77 10.59 11.84
C ALA A 194 -0.21 11.85 12.52
N PRO A 195 -0.72 12.21 13.72
CA PRO A 195 -0.25 13.38 14.46
C PRO A 195 1.22 13.20 14.90
N PRO A 196 1.94 14.30 15.19
CA PRO A 196 3.37 14.27 15.53
C PRO A 196 3.74 13.28 16.64
N GLU A 197 2.90 13.16 17.67
CA GLU A 197 3.11 12.23 18.78
C GLU A 197 3.06 10.76 18.33
N MET A 198 2.16 10.40 17.40
CA MET A 198 2.10 9.06 16.84
C MET A 198 3.36 8.77 15.98
N ILE A 199 3.81 9.74 15.19
CA ILE A 199 5.04 9.60 14.37
C ILE A 199 6.25 9.39 15.28
N ALA A 200 6.36 10.17 16.37
CA ALA A 200 7.44 10.06 17.35
C ALA A 200 7.41 8.70 18.07
N GLU A 201 6.24 8.22 18.48
CA GLU A 201 6.06 6.91 19.10
C GLU A 201 6.46 5.78 18.14
N LEU A 202 5.98 5.80 16.90
CA LEU A 202 6.36 4.83 15.87
C LEU A 202 7.87 4.78 15.67
N GLY A 203 8.52 5.94 15.58
CA GLY A 203 9.98 6.06 15.49
C GLY A 203 10.69 5.48 16.72
N SER A 204 10.18 5.74 17.93
CA SER A 204 10.72 5.20 19.17
C SER A 204 10.62 3.67 19.23
N ILE A 205 9.54 3.08 18.76
CA ILE A 205 9.37 1.63 18.71
C ILE A 205 10.36 1.04 17.68
N LEU A 206 10.37 1.57 16.46
CA LEU A 206 11.16 1.03 15.35
C LEU A 206 12.67 1.23 15.56
N SER A 207 13.11 2.26 16.29
CA SER A 207 14.53 2.44 16.64
C SER A 207 15.10 1.31 17.51
N LYS A 208 14.24 0.56 18.19
CA LYS A 208 14.62 -0.60 19.02
C LYS A 208 14.56 -1.93 18.27
N CYS A 209 14.08 -1.91 17.00
CA CYS A 209 13.89 -3.11 16.19
C CYS A 209 15.12 -3.32 15.29
N SER A 210 16.02 -4.23 15.65
CA SER A 210 17.26 -4.50 14.91
C SER A 210 17.04 -5.16 13.54
N GLY A 211 15.86 -5.74 13.30
CA GLY A 211 15.55 -6.46 12.06
C GLY A 211 15.07 -5.58 10.90
N VAL A 212 14.76 -4.31 11.16
CA VAL A 212 14.20 -3.40 10.17
C VAL A 212 14.94 -2.06 10.13
N ARG A 213 15.22 -1.57 8.94
CA ARG A 213 15.67 -0.20 8.71
C ARG A 213 14.47 0.70 8.48
N TYR A 214 14.20 1.62 9.39
CA TYR A 214 13.10 2.57 9.30
C TYR A 214 13.54 3.92 8.74
N THR A 215 12.76 4.45 7.79
CA THR A 215 13.02 5.76 7.17
C THR A 215 11.73 6.57 7.15
N PRO A 216 11.48 7.46 8.14
CA PRO A 216 10.37 8.41 8.11
C PRO A 216 10.75 9.69 7.34
N VAL A 217 9.79 10.23 6.58
CA VAL A 217 9.87 11.56 5.95
C VAL A 217 8.58 12.31 6.20
N ILE A 218 8.66 13.54 6.68
CA ILE A 218 7.52 14.45 6.80
C ILE A 218 7.63 15.50 5.71
N HIS A 219 6.62 15.57 4.84
CA HIS A 219 6.58 16.50 3.71
C HIS A 219 5.88 17.80 4.13
N GLN A 220 6.64 18.89 4.11
CA GLN A 220 6.15 20.22 4.49
C GLN A 220 5.09 20.72 3.51
N GLY A 221 4.08 21.44 4.00
CA GLY A 221 2.99 22.00 3.19
C GLY A 221 2.00 20.96 2.64
N THR A 222 2.03 19.72 3.11
CA THR A 222 1.17 18.65 2.59
C THR A 222 0.04 18.28 3.56
N LEU A 223 -1.05 17.76 3.00
CA LEU A 223 -2.22 17.24 3.70
C LEU A 223 -2.36 15.74 3.48
N HIS A 224 -3.16 15.07 4.32
CA HIS A 224 -3.46 13.64 4.17
C HIS A 224 -3.96 13.29 2.77
N GLY A 225 -3.25 12.43 2.03
CA GLY A 225 -3.57 12.05 0.65
C GLY A 225 -2.72 12.71 -0.43
N TYR A 226 -1.71 13.50 -0.07
CA TYR A 226 -0.84 14.26 -0.97
C TYR A 226 -0.16 13.45 -2.08
N ALA A 227 0.01 12.14 -1.87
CA ALA A 227 0.85 11.32 -2.74
C ALA A 227 0.13 10.73 -3.98
N LEU A 228 -1.19 10.95 -4.10
CA LEU A 228 -2.00 10.40 -5.19
C LEU A 228 -2.36 11.48 -6.21
N PRO A 229 -1.92 11.34 -7.49
CA PRO A 229 -2.17 12.34 -8.55
C PRO A 229 -3.63 12.64 -8.85
N ASP A 230 -4.53 11.70 -8.59
CA ASP A 230 -5.98 11.91 -8.79
C ASP A 230 -6.67 12.69 -7.65
N ARG A 231 -5.91 13.14 -6.63
CA ARG A 231 -6.47 13.85 -5.46
C ARG A 231 -6.43 15.36 -5.63
N ASP A 232 -7.42 16.03 -5.05
CA ASP A 232 -7.55 17.50 -4.98
C ASP A 232 -6.47 18.19 -4.13
N ILE A 233 -5.68 17.43 -3.43
CA ILE A 233 -4.61 17.85 -2.51
C ILE A 233 -3.24 17.29 -2.91
N TYR A 234 -3.11 16.81 -4.14
CA TYR A 234 -1.86 16.25 -4.65
C TYR A 234 -0.71 17.24 -4.64
N VAL A 235 0.43 16.84 -4.10
CA VAL A 235 1.67 17.61 -4.11
C VAL A 235 2.76 16.82 -4.82
N LYS A 236 2.95 17.12 -6.11
CA LYS A 236 3.87 16.38 -6.99
C LYS A 236 5.28 16.25 -6.42
N ALA A 237 5.87 17.34 -5.92
CA ALA A 237 7.24 17.31 -5.41
C ALA A 237 7.41 16.34 -4.23
N ALA A 238 6.44 16.27 -3.33
CA ALA A 238 6.43 15.35 -2.21
C ALA A 238 6.27 13.90 -2.68
N ALA A 239 5.31 13.64 -3.56
CA ALA A 239 5.07 12.31 -4.11
C ALA A 239 6.27 11.77 -4.92
N GLU A 240 6.91 12.61 -5.74
CA GLU A 240 8.11 12.18 -6.50
C GLU A 240 9.29 11.92 -5.55
N ARG A 241 9.43 12.69 -4.46
CA ARG A 241 10.44 12.41 -3.45
C ARG A 241 10.21 11.07 -2.74
N ASP A 242 8.95 10.72 -2.45
CA ASP A 242 8.62 9.38 -1.95
C ASP A 242 9.05 8.30 -2.93
N TRP A 243 8.76 8.47 -4.23
CA TRP A 243 9.11 7.48 -5.24
C TRP A 243 10.62 7.28 -5.39
N GLU A 244 11.42 8.35 -5.32
CA GLU A 244 12.89 8.23 -5.31
C GLU A 244 13.37 7.32 -4.17
N LEU A 245 12.84 7.52 -2.96
CA LEU A 245 13.24 6.77 -1.77
C LEU A 245 12.72 5.34 -1.80
N ILE A 246 11.48 5.13 -2.26
CA ILE A 246 10.86 3.81 -2.40
C ILE A 246 11.61 2.97 -3.43
N PHE A 247 11.91 3.52 -4.62
CA PHE A 247 12.66 2.78 -5.63
C PHE A 247 14.09 2.48 -5.18
N ALA A 248 14.74 3.42 -4.49
CA ALA A 248 16.05 3.16 -3.90
C ALA A 248 15.99 2.03 -2.85
N MET A 249 14.94 1.96 -2.03
CA MET A 249 14.68 0.87 -1.08
C MET A 249 14.44 -0.46 -1.82
N TYR A 250 13.59 -0.46 -2.84
CA TYR A 250 13.33 -1.67 -3.64
C TYR A 250 14.61 -2.21 -4.29
N HIS A 251 15.44 -1.33 -4.87
CA HIS A 251 16.72 -1.73 -5.48
C HIS A 251 17.66 -2.42 -4.48
N ARG A 252 17.66 -2.01 -3.22
CA ARG A 252 18.50 -2.64 -2.18
C ARG A 252 17.96 -3.98 -1.71
N GLN A 253 16.64 -4.10 -1.55
CA GLN A 253 16.02 -5.23 -0.87
C GLN A 253 15.47 -6.31 -1.80
N ILE A 254 14.95 -5.89 -2.94
CA ILE A 254 14.33 -6.73 -3.97
C ILE A 254 14.77 -6.24 -5.35
N PRO A 255 16.06 -6.38 -5.72
CA PRO A 255 16.58 -5.82 -6.97
C PRO A 255 15.67 -6.14 -8.16
N PRO A 256 15.35 -5.14 -9.02
CA PRO A 256 14.48 -5.35 -10.17
C PRO A 256 15.09 -6.36 -11.13
N TYR A 257 14.26 -6.93 -12.00
CA TYR A 257 14.74 -7.78 -13.07
C TYR A 257 15.66 -6.97 -13.99
N ALA A 258 16.87 -7.45 -14.17
CA ALA A 258 17.84 -6.96 -15.13
C ALA A 258 18.15 -8.11 -16.12
N ARG A 259 18.17 -7.77 -17.41
CA ARG A 259 18.62 -8.72 -18.45
C ARG A 259 20.09 -9.03 -18.31
#